data_6dd2e5f80eeed7a69b0cbe3ab3b31a3d
#
_entry.id   6dd2e5f80eeed7a69b0cbe3ab3b31a3d
#
_cell.length_a   1.000
_cell.length_b   1.000
_cell.length_c   1.000
_cell.angle_alpha   90.00
_cell.angle_beta   90.00
_cell.angle_gamma   90.00
#
_symmetry.space_group_name_H-M   'P 1'
#
loop_
_entity.id
_entity.type
_entity.pdbx_description
1 polymer ?
#
loop_
_entity_poly.entity_id
_entity_poly.type
_entity_poly.pdbx_seq_one_letter_code
_entity_poly.pdbx_strand_id
1 'polypeptide(L)'
;MKEYKVRVYNHRTEWFNLEDLRHRENGPAIEYADGYKAYYINGKRHREDGPAIEWADGDKYYYINGKFHREDGPAIEWANGDKYYLINDKRHREDGPAVECSNGDKSYYINDKHLTEKEFNSRTKTCEGKVVEIEGVKYKLSKV
;
A
#
# COMPACT_ATOMS: atom_id res chain seq x y z
N MET A 1 -9.13 -16.15 -26.32
CA MET A 1 -7.75 -15.66 -26.46
C MET A 1 -7.71 -14.22 -26.01
N LYS A 2 -6.77 -13.85 -25.13
CA LYS A 2 -6.61 -12.44 -24.72
C LYS A 2 -5.63 -11.78 -25.68
N GLU A 3 -6.03 -10.65 -26.25
CA GLU A 3 -5.22 -9.92 -27.21
C GLU A 3 -4.59 -8.70 -26.51
N TYR A 4 -3.28 -8.54 -26.71
CA TYR A 4 -2.51 -7.39 -26.24
C TYR A 4 -1.80 -6.73 -27.42
N LYS A 5 -1.68 -5.40 -27.38
CA LYS A 5 -0.72 -4.68 -28.21
C LYS A 5 0.59 -4.60 -27.47
N VAL A 6 1.66 -5.07 -28.05
CA VAL A 6 3.00 -5.06 -27.45
C VAL A 6 3.90 -4.13 -28.22
N ARG A 7 4.54 -3.19 -27.52
CA ARG A 7 5.55 -2.28 -28.08
C ARG A 7 6.91 -2.63 -27.50
N VAL A 8 7.84 -2.97 -28.36
CA VAL A 8 9.20 -3.34 -27.98
C VAL A 8 10.15 -2.22 -28.38
N TYR A 9 10.90 -1.72 -27.41
CA TYR A 9 11.94 -0.70 -27.57
C TYR A 9 13.31 -1.31 -27.21
N ASN A 10 14.40 -0.64 -27.51
CA ASN A 10 15.75 -1.16 -27.24
C ASN A 10 16.01 -1.50 -25.76
N HIS A 11 15.32 -0.82 -24.84
CA HIS A 11 15.58 -0.93 -23.40
C HIS A 11 14.32 -1.23 -22.56
N ARG A 12 13.15 -1.35 -23.21
CA ARG A 12 11.90 -1.69 -22.51
C ARG A 12 10.89 -2.36 -23.40
N THR A 13 9.94 -3.07 -22.77
CA THR A 13 8.74 -3.62 -23.42
C THR A 13 7.50 -3.12 -22.67
N GLU A 14 6.48 -2.75 -23.43
CA GLU A 14 5.20 -2.28 -22.90
C GLU A 14 4.03 -3.05 -23.49
N TRP A 15 3.05 -3.40 -22.65
CA TRP A 15 1.82 -4.10 -23.01
C TRP A 15 0.61 -3.19 -22.83
N PHE A 16 -0.31 -3.26 -23.79
CA PHE A 16 -1.52 -2.45 -23.84
C PHE A 16 -2.72 -3.32 -24.18
N ASN A 17 -3.90 -2.93 -23.69
CA ASN A 17 -5.16 -3.47 -24.18
C ASN A 17 -5.52 -2.90 -25.57
N LEU A 18 -6.66 -3.31 -26.12
CA LEU A 18 -7.11 -2.85 -27.45
C LEU A 18 -7.46 -1.36 -27.50
N GLU A 19 -7.72 -0.74 -26.33
CA GLU A 19 -7.99 0.70 -26.17
C GLU A 19 -6.70 1.55 -25.97
N ASP A 20 -5.51 0.96 -26.19
CA ASP A 20 -4.21 1.58 -25.97
C ASP A 20 -3.93 2.01 -24.51
N LEU A 21 -4.61 1.42 -23.53
CA LEU A 21 -4.30 1.59 -22.12
C LEU A 21 -3.27 0.55 -21.67
N ARG A 22 -2.25 0.93 -20.89
CA ARG A 22 -1.31 -0.01 -20.31
C ARG A 22 -2.07 -1.08 -19.54
N HIS A 23 -1.85 -2.33 -19.89
CA HIS A 23 -2.60 -3.45 -19.34
C HIS A 23 -1.87 -4.77 -19.57
N ARG A 24 -1.69 -5.54 -18.50
CA ARG A 24 -1.27 -6.95 -18.57
C ARG A 24 -1.72 -7.68 -17.30
N GLU A 25 -2.47 -8.78 -17.45
CA GLU A 25 -3.00 -9.52 -16.29
C GLU A 25 -1.96 -10.43 -15.64
N ASN A 26 -1.09 -11.05 -16.43
CA ASN A 26 -0.14 -12.04 -15.95
C ASN A 26 1.30 -11.53 -16.05
N GLY A 27 1.58 -10.36 -15.46
CA GLY A 27 2.91 -9.79 -15.44
C GLY A 27 2.93 -8.26 -15.52
N PRO A 28 4.11 -7.65 -15.52
CA PRO A 28 4.24 -6.21 -15.63
C PRO A 28 3.81 -5.73 -17.02
N ALA A 29 3.06 -4.62 -17.07
CA ALA A 29 2.68 -3.97 -18.32
C ALA A 29 3.81 -3.08 -18.86
N ILE A 30 4.82 -2.78 -18.05
CA ILE A 30 6.06 -2.13 -18.44
C ILE A 30 7.21 -2.90 -17.81
N GLU A 31 8.20 -3.23 -18.62
CA GLU A 31 9.39 -3.93 -18.16
C GLU A 31 10.62 -3.33 -18.83
N TYR A 32 11.57 -2.83 -18.05
CA TYR A 32 12.83 -2.27 -18.51
C TYR A 32 13.97 -3.27 -18.35
N ALA A 33 14.98 -3.13 -19.19
CA ALA A 33 16.19 -3.96 -19.15
C ALA A 33 17.02 -3.79 -17.85
N ASP A 34 16.90 -2.64 -17.18
CA ASP A 34 17.57 -2.35 -15.91
C ASP A 34 16.88 -3.00 -14.68
N GLY A 35 15.74 -3.67 -14.89
CA GLY A 35 14.99 -4.35 -13.83
C GLY A 35 13.75 -3.61 -13.33
N TYR A 36 13.51 -2.36 -13.77
CA TYR A 36 12.25 -1.68 -13.42
C TYR A 36 11.05 -2.43 -14.00
N LYS A 37 10.01 -2.61 -13.17
CA LYS A 37 8.74 -3.23 -13.55
C LYS A 37 7.57 -2.42 -13.05
N ALA A 38 6.53 -2.32 -13.88
CA ALA A 38 5.29 -1.66 -13.47
C ALA A 38 4.07 -2.43 -13.98
N TYR A 39 3.15 -2.72 -13.06
CA TYR A 39 1.93 -3.49 -13.29
C TYR A 39 0.75 -2.54 -13.46
N TYR A 40 0.00 -2.74 -14.54
CA TYR A 40 -1.16 -1.93 -14.89
C TYR A 40 -2.33 -2.79 -15.32
N ILE A 41 -3.52 -2.41 -14.89
CA ILE A 41 -4.80 -2.91 -15.36
C ILE A 41 -5.61 -1.73 -15.87
N ASN A 42 -5.97 -1.73 -17.15
CA ASN A 42 -6.75 -0.67 -17.81
C ASN A 42 -6.21 0.75 -17.52
N GLY A 43 -4.90 0.93 -17.69
CA GLY A 43 -4.21 2.21 -17.52
C GLY A 43 -3.94 2.63 -16.07
N LYS A 44 -4.40 1.86 -15.08
CA LYS A 44 -4.16 2.15 -13.66
C LYS A 44 -3.11 1.21 -13.08
N ARG A 45 -2.18 1.73 -12.28
CA ARG A 45 -1.27 0.90 -11.50
C ARG A 45 -2.07 -0.01 -10.58
N HIS A 46 -1.85 -1.31 -10.68
CA HIS A 46 -2.63 -2.30 -9.95
C HIS A 46 -1.89 -3.62 -9.85
N ARG A 47 -1.77 -4.16 -8.64
CA ARG A 47 -1.35 -5.54 -8.39
C ARG A 47 -1.82 -5.99 -7.01
N GLU A 48 -2.49 -7.16 -6.94
CA GLU A 48 -3.05 -7.69 -5.68
C GLU A 48 -2.06 -8.53 -4.90
N ASP A 49 -1.15 -9.22 -5.57
CA ASP A 49 -0.22 -10.22 -4.99
C ASP A 49 1.21 -9.68 -4.77
N GLY A 50 1.42 -8.36 -4.88
CA GLY A 50 2.73 -7.76 -4.72
C GLY A 50 2.79 -6.27 -5.05
N PRO A 51 4.00 -5.70 -5.11
CA PRO A 51 4.17 -4.31 -5.52
C PRO A 51 3.78 -4.10 -6.98
N ALA A 52 3.02 -3.04 -7.26
CA ALA A 52 2.66 -2.66 -8.62
C ALA A 52 3.79 -1.90 -9.33
N ILE A 53 4.79 -1.41 -8.58
CA ILE A 53 6.04 -0.88 -9.12
C ILE A 53 7.20 -1.49 -8.34
N GLU A 54 8.16 -2.00 -9.07
CA GLU A 54 9.44 -2.50 -8.56
C GLU A 54 10.55 -1.74 -9.27
N TRP A 55 11.39 -1.03 -8.52
CA TRP A 55 12.57 -0.36 -9.04
C TRP A 55 13.81 -1.24 -8.94
N ALA A 56 14.77 -1.02 -9.81
CA ALA A 56 16.02 -1.78 -9.85
C ALA A 56 16.86 -1.64 -8.55
N ASP A 57 16.73 -0.54 -7.85
CA ASP A 57 17.41 -0.24 -6.57
C ASP A 57 16.73 -0.89 -5.35
N GLY A 58 15.56 -1.49 -5.55
CA GLY A 58 14.83 -2.21 -4.50
C GLY A 58 13.61 -1.48 -3.95
N ASP A 59 13.32 -0.26 -4.41
CA ASP A 59 12.10 0.45 -4.03
C ASP A 59 10.87 -0.31 -4.50
N LYS A 60 9.83 -0.38 -3.65
CA LYS A 60 8.58 -1.10 -3.93
C LYS A 60 7.37 -0.23 -3.60
N TYR A 61 6.45 -0.15 -4.53
CA TYR A 61 5.23 0.62 -4.37
C TYR A 61 4.01 -0.23 -4.67
N TYR A 62 3.10 -0.30 -3.69
CA TYR A 62 1.87 -1.08 -3.76
C TYR A 62 0.70 -0.20 -4.15
N TYR A 63 0.02 -0.59 -5.23
CA TYR A 63 -1.12 0.14 -5.77
C TYR A 63 -2.30 -0.79 -6.03
N ILE A 64 -3.47 -0.34 -5.66
CA ILE A 64 -4.75 -0.92 -6.05
C ILE A 64 -5.57 0.15 -6.76
N ASN A 65 -5.97 -0.12 -8.01
CA ASN A 65 -6.77 0.81 -8.83
C ASN A 65 -6.18 2.22 -8.95
N GLY A 66 -4.86 2.33 -9.06
CA GLY A 66 -4.14 3.59 -9.22
C GLY A 66 -3.87 4.36 -7.94
N LYS A 67 -4.23 3.83 -6.78
CA LYS A 67 -3.99 4.44 -5.47
C LYS A 67 -2.99 3.63 -4.67
N PHE A 68 -2.12 4.31 -3.93
CA PHE A 68 -1.30 3.64 -2.92
C PHE A 68 -2.19 2.94 -1.90
N HIS A 69 -2.03 1.63 -1.79
CA HIS A 69 -2.86 0.83 -0.93
C HIS A 69 -2.18 -0.48 -0.55
N ARG A 70 -2.09 -0.78 0.73
CA ARG A 70 -1.73 -2.10 1.26
C ARG A 70 -2.27 -2.27 2.68
N GLU A 71 -3.00 -3.36 2.94
CA GLU A 71 -3.61 -3.63 4.25
C GLU A 71 -2.67 -4.36 5.22
N ASP A 72 -1.80 -5.22 4.70
CA ASP A 72 -0.94 -6.12 5.48
C ASP A 72 0.51 -5.61 5.62
N GLY A 73 0.79 -4.36 5.24
CA GLY A 73 2.13 -3.80 5.30
C GLY A 73 2.23 -2.37 4.77
N PRO A 74 3.45 -1.84 4.62
CA PRO A 74 3.66 -0.54 4.03
C PRO A 74 3.32 -0.55 2.54
N ALA A 75 2.63 0.49 2.07
CA ALA A 75 2.32 0.67 0.65
C ALA A 75 3.51 1.24 -0.14
N ILE A 76 4.49 1.82 0.56
CA ILE A 76 5.77 2.27 0.00
C ILE A 76 6.88 1.71 0.87
N GLU A 77 7.80 0.99 0.24
CA GLU A 77 9.04 0.50 0.84
C GLU A 77 10.20 1.06 0.03
N TRP A 78 10.99 1.93 0.64
CA TRP A 78 12.21 2.47 0.03
C TRP A 78 13.40 1.55 0.29
N ALA A 79 14.33 1.48 -0.63
CA ALA A 79 15.55 0.69 -0.50
C ALA A 79 16.42 1.09 0.70
N ASN A 80 16.31 2.35 1.15
CA ASN A 80 16.98 2.85 2.35
C ASN A 80 16.35 2.37 3.68
N GLY A 81 15.21 1.66 3.61
CA GLY A 81 14.48 1.14 4.77
C GLY A 81 13.31 1.98 5.24
N ASP A 82 13.05 3.15 4.64
CA ASP A 82 11.87 3.95 4.98
C ASP A 82 10.59 3.25 4.55
N LYS A 83 9.54 3.35 5.36
CA LYS A 83 8.25 2.68 5.15
C LYS A 83 7.10 3.63 5.36
N TYR A 84 6.15 3.59 4.43
CA TYR A 84 4.93 4.39 4.50
C TYR A 84 3.71 3.49 4.37
N TYR A 85 2.85 3.52 5.37
CA TYR A 85 1.59 2.78 5.40
C TYR A 85 0.46 3.66 4.88
N LEU A 86 -0.11 3.28 3.74
CA LEU A 86 -1.18 4.03 3.09
C LEU A 86 -2.36 3.13 2.74
N ILE A 87 -3.55 3.65 2.95
CA ILE A 87 -4.82 3.07 2.52
C ILE A 87 -5.53 4.10 1.63
N ASN A 88 -5.73 3.78 0.36
CA ASN A 88 -6.35 4.67 -0.63
C ASN A 88 -5.71 6.08 -0.67
N ASP A 89 -4.38 6.14 -0.83
CA ASP A 89 -3.54 7.33 -0.86
C ASP A 89 -3.41 8.09 0.48
N LYS A 90 -4.07 7.65 1.55
CA LYS A 90 -4.02 8.30 2.86
C LYS A 90 -3.07 7.54 3.79
N ARG A 91 -2.17 8.25 4.46
CA ARG A 91 -1.35 7.67 5.53
C ARG A 91 -2.27 7.17 6.63
N HIS A 92 -2.19 5.89 6.91
CA HIS A 92 -3.07 5.23 7.85
C HIS A 92 -2.43 3.97 8.41
N ARG A 93 -2.37 3.84 9.72
CA ARG A 93 -2.02 2.60 10.41
C ARG A 93 -2.61 2.60 11.81
N GLU A 94 -3.35 1.54 12.17
CA GLU A 94 -4.05 1.48 13.46
C GLU A 94 -3.21 0.89 14.59
N ASP A 95 -2.20 0.08 14.27
CA ASP A 95 -1.38 -0.69 15.21
C ASP A 95 0.03 -0.13 15.41
N GLY A 96 0.36 1.02 14.79
CA GLY A 96 1.68 1.62 14.88
C GLY A 96 1.84 2.91 14.09
N PRO A 97 3.07 3.41 13.94
CA PRO A 97 3.35 4.58 13.11
C PRO A 97 3.05 4.30 11.64
N ALA A 98 2.41 5.25 10.95
CA ALA A 98 2.13 5.16 9.52
C ALA A 98 3.34 5.56 8.66
N VAL A 99 4.36 6.21 9.26
CA VAL A 99 5.66 6.49 8.63
C VAL A 99 6.74 6.01 9.59
N GLU A 100 7.64 5.21 9.06
CA GLU A 100 8.85 4.73 9.76
C GLU A 100 10.05 5.06 8.90
N CYS A 101 10.95 5.90 9.38
CA CYS A 101 12.18 6.25 8.69
C CYS A 101 13.35 5.38 9.15
N SER A 102 14.29 5.12 8.27
CA SER A 102 15.50 4.32 8.54
C SER A 102 16.40 4.91 9.64
N ASN A 103 16.29 6.21 9.88
CA ASN A 103 16.97 6.90 10.99
C ASN A 103 16.29 6.70 12.36
N GLY A 104 15.16 5.98 12.41
CA GLY A 104 14.38 5.70 13.61
C GLY A 104 13.22 6.67 13.85
N ASP A 105 13.05 7.72 13.06
CA ASP A 105 11.93 8.64 13.19
C ASP A 105 10.61 7.95 12.86
N LYS A 106 9.57 8.26 13.63
CA LYS A 106 8.23 7.68 13.52
C LYS A 106 7.16 8.76 13.51
N SER A 107 6.16 8.60 12.66
CA SER A 107 5.03 9.51 12.62
C SER A 107 3.71 8.73 12.53
N TYR A 108 2.75 9.13 13.35
CA TYR A 108 1.47 8.46 13.49
C TYR A 108 0.38 9.18 12.71
N TYR A 109 -0.33 8.46 11.85
CA TYR A 109 -1.41 8.99 11.04
C TYR A 109 -2.61 8.05 11.00
N ILE A 110 -3.79 8.62 11.10
CA ILE A 110 -5.07 7.94 10.85
C ILE A 110 -5.84 8.77 9.81
N ASN A 111 -6.04 8.21 8.62
CA ASN A 111 -6.69 8.87 7.48
C ASN A 111 -6.08 10.26 7.17
N ASP A 112 -4.73 10.33 7.09
CA ASP A 112 -3.92 11.53 6.91
C ASP A 112 -3.96 12.55 8.08
N LYS A 113 -4.71 12.27 9.13
CA LYS A 113 -4.64 13.08 10.34
C LYS A 113 -3.43 12.69 11.16
N HIS A 114 -2.49 13.63 11.34
CA HIS A 114 -1.32 13.45 12.20
C HIS A 114 -1.74 13.41 13.67
N LEU A 115 -1.16 12.47 14.41
CA LEU A 115 -1.33 12.32 15.85
C LEU A 115 0.04 12.29 16.51
N THR A 116 0.12 12.87 17.70
CA THR A 116 1.26 12.60 18.59
C THR A 116 1.22 11.13 19.03
N GLU A 117 2.35 10.55 19.40
CA GLU A 117 2.41 9.18 19.93
C GLU A 117 1.49 9.00 21.16
N LYS A 118 1.39 10.02 22.01
CA LYS A 118 0.50 10.02 23.17
C LYS A 118 -0.98 9.93 22.76
N GLU A 119 -1.40 10.74 21.78
CA GLU A 119 -2.77 10.70 21.25
C GLU A 119 -3.07 9.38 20.58
N PHE A 120 -2.12 8.84 19.79
CA PHE A 120 -2.24 7.55 19.17
C PHE A 120 -2.45 6.43 20.21
N ASN A 121 -1.58 6.37 21.22
CA ASN A 121 -1.64 5.36 22.28
C ASN A 121 -2.89 5.50 23.15
N SER A 122 -3.41 6.70 23.35
CA SER A 122 -4.66 6.91 24.13
C SER A 122 -5.90 6.40 23.38
N ARG A 123 -5.90 6.44 22.04
CA ARG A 123 -6.99 5.85 21.22
C ARG A 123 -7.13 4.34 21.40
N THR A 124 -6.00 3.61 21.42
CA THR A 124 -5.98 2.16 21.58
C THR A 124 -6.38 1.72 22.99
N LYS A 125 -6.17 2.59 24.00
CA LYS A 125 -6.52 2.33 25.41
C LYS A 125 -8.01 2.55 25.72
N THR A 126 -8.76 3.28 24.89
CA THR A 126 -10.17 3.63 25.20
C THR A 126 -11.15 2.48 25.08
N CYS A 127 -10.80 1.38 24.42
CA CYS A 127 -11.69 0.21 24.29
C CYS A 127 -11.29 -0.94 25.21
N GLU A 128 -10.02 -1.03 25.64
CA GLU A 128 -9.57 -2.11 26.52
C GLU A 128 -9.99 -1.87 27.96
N GLY A 129 -10.71 -2.83 28.52
CA GLY A 129 -11.19 -2.74 29.89
C GLY A 129 -12.49 -1.95 30.11
N LYS A 130 -13.06 -1.30 29.09
CA LYS A 130 -14.41 -0.72 29.19
C LYS A 130 -15.44 -1.80 29.41
N VAL A 131 -16.28 -1.55 30.41
CA VAL A 131 -17.45 -2.38 30.65
C VAL A 131 -18.64 -1.75 29.93
N VAL A 132 -19.27 -2.48 29.03
CA VAL A 132 -20.53 -2.11 28.40
C VAL A 132 -21.64 -3.01 28.95
N GLU A 133 -22.81 -2.46 29.14
CA GLU A 133 -23.99 -3.19 29.61
C GLU A 133 -24.99 -3.31 28.44
N ILE A 134 -25.34 -4.53 28.08
CA ILE A 134 -26.30 -4.84 27.03
C ILE A 134 -27.35 -5.77 27.68
N GLU A 135 -28.62 -5.36 27.67
CA GLU A 135 -29.75 -6.13 28.26
C GLU A 135 -29.49 -6.58 29.70
N GLY A 136 -28.86 -5.70 30.50
CA GLY A 136 -28.57 -5.98 31.91
C GLY A 136 -27.34 -6.85 32.15
N VAL A 137 -26.63 -7.29 31.12
CA VAL A 137 -25.41 -8.07 31.23
C VAL A 137 -24.18 -7.18 30.93
N LYS A 138 -23.21 -7.24 31.83
CA LYS A 138 -21.97 -6.48 31.70
C LYS A 138 -20.91 -7.25 30.93
N TYR A 139 -20.41 -6.63 29.87
CA TYR A 139 -19.33 -7.16 29.02
C TYR A 139 -18.09 -6.30 29.17
N LYS A 140 -16.94 -6.92 29.40
CA LYS A 140 -15.65 -6.26 29.39
C LYS A 140 -15.07 -6.35 27.99
N LEU A 141 -14.80 -5.20 27.35
CA LEU A 141 -14.19 -5.17 26.04
C LEU A 141 -12.70 -5.56 26.16
N SER A 142 -12.28 -6.53 25.36
CA SER A 142 -10.90 -6.95 25.20
C SER A 142 -10.48 -6.78 23.73
N LYS A 143 -9.23 -6.49 23.51
CA LYS A 143 -8.66 -6.46 22.17
C LYS A 143 -8.53 -7.91 21.68
N VAL A 144 -9.02 -8.16 20.46
CA VAL A 144 -8.82 -9.43 19.74
C VAL A 144 -7.56 -9.35 18.92
#